data_7a307d862924d8b4960cec630822bea9
#
_entry.id   7a307d862924d8b4960cec630822bea9
#
_cell.length_a   1.000
_cell.length_b   1.000
_cell.length_c   1.000
_cell.angle_alpha   90.00
_cell.angle_beta   90.00
_cell.angle_gamma   90.00
#
_symmetry.space_group_name_H-M   'P 1'
#
loop_
_entity.id
_entity.type
_entity.pdbx_description
1 polymer ?
#
loop_
_entity_poly.entity_id
_entity_poly.type
_entity_poly.pdbx_seq_one_letter_code
_entity_poly.pdbx_strand_id
1 'polypeptide(L)'
;MPKACLDSPDLPLGGDLEQAVAGWLAHLRYERAAADKTVEAYARDVRQFLDFLASHLGHTPCLADLDRIEAKTVRSFLAARRRSGAVSRSLARTLSALRQLFRWLVAQELADNRAVLQIASPKVPHSVPKPLTVEKAADVVDAGPAADLDWTLARDTAVLLLLYGAGLRIAEALGIRAKEAPTDTREVLRIKGKGGKERVVPVLPLVRTAVERYVALCPYPLAPDEALFRGAKGGPLSPRIIQLAMERLRSALGLPATATPHALRHSFATHLLSAGADLRQIQELLGHASLSTTQAYTEVDRERLLAVYDAAHPRSVNTDNSRR
;
A
#
# COMPACT_ATOMS: atom_id res chain seq x y z
N MET A 1 4.30 -19.19 -15.31
CA MET A 1 5.28 -19.32 -14.21
C MET A 1 5.94 -17.97 -14.01
N PRO A 2 5.74 -17.25 -12.89
CA PRO A 2 6.44 -16.00 -12.64
C PRO A 2 7.89 -16.33 -12.26
N LYS A 3 8.84 -15.75 -12.99
CA LYS A 3 10.27 -15.82 -12.70
C LYS A 3 10.54 -15.30 -11.29
N ALA A 4 11.17 -16.13 -10.47
CA ALA A 4 11.63 -15.75 -9.15
C ALA A 4 12.63 -14.59 -9.30
N CYS A 5 12.38 -13.47 -8.58
CA CYS A 5 13.32 -12.37 -8.42
C CYS A 5 14.48 -12.82 -7.50
N LEU A 6 15.37 -13.60 -8.05
CA LEU A 6 16.68 -13.93 -7.48
C LEU A 6 17.84 -13.43 -8.38
N ASP A 7 17.52 -12.57 -9.36
CA ASP A 7 18.51 -12.02 -10.28
C ASP A 7 19.14 -10.73 -9.74
N SER A 8 20.11 -10.87 -8.85
CA SER A 8 21.22 -9.94 -8.67
C SER A 8 22.51 -10.73 -8.82
N PRO A 9 23.58 -10.21 -9.49
CA PRO A 9 24.83 -10.91 -9.68
C PRO A 9 25.60 -11.00 -8.36
N ASP A 10 26.06 -12.01 -7.89
CA ASP A 10 25.66 -12.86 -6.80
C ASP A 10 26.88 -13.44 -6.17
N LEU A 11 27.13 -13.10 -4.91
CA LEU A 11 28.01 -13.91 -4.07
C LEU A 11 27.33 -15.29 -3.91
N PRO A 12 28.02 -16.38 -4.23
CA PRO A 12 27.44 -17.71 -4.05
C PRO A 12 27.14 -17.95 -2.58
N LEU A 13 25.98 -18.54 -2.29
CA LEU A 13 25.65 -19.09 -0.97
C LEU A 13 26.10 -20.55 -0.92
N GLY A 14 26.42 -21.08 0.25
CA GLY A 14 26.54 -22.53 0.42
C GLY A 14 25.24 -23.22 0.01
N GLY A 15 25.29 -24.33 -0.73
CA GLY A 15 24.11 -24.97 -1.28
C GLY A 15 23.07 -25.37 -0.21
N ASP A 16 23.49 -25.66 1.01
CA ASP A 16 22.66 -25.94 2.18
C ASP A 16 21.86 -24.71 2.63
N LEU A 17 22.54 -23.54 2.68
CA LEU A 17 21.93 -22.27 3.05
C LEU A 17 20.97 -21.75 1.96
N GLU A 18 21.35 -21.90 0.71
CA GLU A 18 20.47 -21.51 -0.42
C GLU A 18 19.17 -22.32 -0.39
N GLN A 19 19.27 -23.65 -0.19
CA GLN A 19 18.11 -24.52 -0.06
C GLN A 19 17.26 -24.17 1.16
N ALA A 20 17.86 -23.84 2.30
CA ALA A 20 17.15 -23.41 3.52
C ALA A 20 16.40 -22.09 3.30
N VAL A 21 17.04 -21.10 2.67
CA VAL A 21 16.38 -19.82 2.36
C VAL A 21 15.22 -20.02 1.38
N ALA A 22 15.39 -20.84 0.36
CA ALA A 22 14.33 -21.19 -0.59
C ALA A 22 13.14 -21.88 0.11
N GLY A 23 13.41 -22.86 1.00
CA GLY A 23 12.40 -23.52 1.82
C GLY A 23 11.65 -22.55 2.72
N TRP A 24 12.36 -21.64 3.39
CA TRP A 24 11.73 -20.60 4.20
C TRP A 24 10.82 -19.67 3.38
N LEU A 25 11.25 -19.24 2.19
CA LEU A 25 10.43 -18.41 1.31
C LEU A 25 9.18 -19.16 0.81
N ALA A 26 9.30 -20.46 0.54
CA ALA A 26 8.17 -21.30 0.21
C ALA A 26 7.19 -21.42 1.40
N HIS A 27 7.68 -21.65 2.61
CA HIS A 27 6.87 -21.65 3.84
C HIS A 27 6.12 -20.32 4.02
N LEU A 28 6.78 -19.17 3.85
CA LEU A 28 6.11 -17.87 3.93
C LEU A 28 4.97 -17.73 2.91
N ARG A 29 5.19 -18.22 1.69
CA ARG A 29 4.23 -18.08 0.59
C ARG A 29 3.05 -19.03 0.73
N TYR A 30 3.30 -20.31 0.98
CA TYR A 30 2.29 -21.35 0.89
C TYR A 30 1.65 -21.71 2.23
N GLU A 31 2.40 -21.73 3.33
CA GLU A 31 1.87 -22.08 4.64
C GLU A 31 1.40 -20.87 5.42
N ARG A 32 2.16 -19.75 5.37
CA ARG A 32 1.81 -18.51 6.07
C ARG A 32 0.94 -17.57 5.23
N ALA A 33 0.66 -17.92 3.97
CA ALA A 33 -0.10 -17.09 3.04
C ALA A 33 0.32 -15.60 3.06
N ALA A 34 1.63 -15.34 3.16
CA ALA A 34 2.17 -14.00 3.17
C ALA A 34 1.97 -13.35 1.80
N ALA A 35 1.62 -12.06 1.78
CA ALA A 35 1.47 -11.32 0.53
C ALA A 35 2.80 -11.29 -0.26
N ASP A 36 2.74 -11.41 -1.60
CA ASP A 36 3.92 -11.48 -2.48
C ASP A 36 4.90 -10.34 -2.21
N LYS A 37 4.41 -9.10 -2.04
CA LYS A 37 5.23 -7.94 -1.68
C LYS A 37 5.96 -8.07 -0.33
N THR A 38 5.40 -8.83 0.60
CA THR A 38 6.07 -9.13 1.88
C THR A 38 7.16 -10.16 1.68
N VAL A 39 6.91 -11.21 0.90
CA VAL A 39 7.89 -12.24 0.55
C VAL A 39 9.06 -11.62 -0.21
N GLU A 40 8.79 -10.81 -1.24
CA GLU A 40 9.81 -10.06 -1.99
C GLU A 40 10.68 -9.16 -1.09
N ALA A 41 10.03 -8.42 -0.18
CA ALA A 41 10.74 -7.52 0.73
C ALA A 41 11.62 -8.30 1.73
N TYR A 42 11.13 -9.42 2.24
CA TYR A 42 11.86 -10.27 3.17
C TYR A 42 13.00 -11.02 2.48
N ALA A 43 12.79 -11.54 1.27
CA ALA A 43 13.84 -12.14 0.46
C ALA A 43 15.01 -11.15 0.25
N ARG A 44 14.69 -9.91 -0.15
CA ARG A 44 15.68 -8.85 -0.33
C ARG A 44 16.41 -8.51 0.97
N ASP A 45 15.70 -8.38 2.09
CA ASP A 45 16.30 -8.05 3.37
C ASP A 45 17.25 -9.15 3.86
N VAL A 46 16.87 -10.42 3.70
CA VAL A 46 17.71 -11.58 4.05
C VAL A 46 18.92 -11.65 3.11
N ARG A 47 18.75 -11.48 1.79
CA ARG A 47 19.86 -11.47 0.84
C ARG A 47 20.91 -10.43 1.23
N GLN A 48 20.50 -9.19 1.53
CA GLN A 48 21.43 -8.15 1.96
C GLN A 48 22.16 -8.48 3.26
N PHE A 49 21.55 -9.25 4.14
CA PHE A 49 22.21 -9.74 5.34
C PHE A 49 23.25 -10.82 5.01
N LEU A 50 22.94 -11.74 4.12
CA LEU A 50 23.85 -12.80 3.70
C LEU A 50 25.05 -12.24 2.92
N ASP A 51 24.85 -11.24 2.08
CA ASP A 51 25.93 -10.51 1.38
C ASP A 51 26.86 -9.80 2.39
N PHE A 52 26.30 -9.16 3.39
CA PHE A 52 27.07 -8.58 4.49
C PHE A 52 27.85 -9.66 5.26
N LEU A 53 27.21 -10.78 5.53
CA LEU A 53 27.82 -11.89 6.27
C LEU A 53 28.99 -12.50 5.49
N ALA A 54 28.84 -12.72 4.18
CA ALA A 54 29.92 -13.18 3.30
C ALA A 54 31.12 -12.24 3.37
N SER A 55 30.91 -10.94 3.29
CA SER A 55 31.96 -9.95 3.43
C SER A 55 32.61 -9.92 4.82
N HIS A 56 31.80 -10.19 5.85
CA HIS A 56 32.24 -10.18 7.25
C HIS A 56 33.07 -11.42 7.62
N LEU A 57 32.71 -12.58 7.07
CA LEU A 57 33.37 -13.86 7.31
C LEU A 57 34.58 -14.07 6.38
N GLY A 58 34.58 -13.43 5.20
CA GLY A 58 35.60 -13.63 4.18
C GLY A 58 35.44 -14.93 3.37
N HIS A 59 34.31 -15.60 3.50
CA HIS A 59 33.94 -16.81 2.76
C HIS A 59 32.45 -16.87 2.46
N THR A 60 32.06 -17.80 1.61
CA THR A 60 30.66 -18.09 1.28
C THR A 60 29.90 -18.62 2.52
N PRO A 61 28.86 -17.92 3.00
CA PRO A 61 28.11 -18.36 4.19
C PRO A 61 27.40 -19.69 3.97
N CYS A 62 27.39 -20.54 5.02
CA CYS A 62 26.65 -21.79 5.09
C CYS A 62 25.74 -21.84 6.32
N LEU A 63 24.93 -22.89 6.49
CA LEU A 63 24.06 -23.05 7.66
C LEU A 63 24.80 -23.04 9.00
N ALA A 64 25.99 -23.66 9.06
CA ALA A 64 26.81 -23.68 10.27
C ALA A 64 27.27 -22.27 10.68
N ASP A 65 27.45 -21.36 9.74
CA ASP A 65 27.79 -19.97 10.05
C ASP A 65 26.59 -19.27 10.70
N LEU A 66 25.37 -19.50 10.21
CA LEU A 66 24.14 -18.94 10.80
C LEU A 66 23.93 -19.43 12.24
N ASP A 67 24.29 -20.67 12.51
CA ASP A 67 24.19 -21.21 13.87
C ASP A 67 25.16 -20.53 14.87
N ARG A 68 26.29 -20.04 14.37
CA ARG A 68 27.35 -19.38 15.17
C ARG A 68 27.26 -17.87 15.25
N ILE A 69 26.36 -17.24 14.50
CA ILE A 69 26.24 -15.78 14.47
C ILE A 69 25.87 -15.23 15.86
N GLU A 70 26.66 -14.27 16.32
CA GLU A 70 26.35 -13.53 17.52
C GLU A 70 25.41 -12.35 17.25
N ALA A 71 24.67 -11.92 18.27
CA ALA A 71 23.83 -10.73 18.20
C ALA A 71 24.59 -9.45 17.77
N LYS A 72 25.91 -9.39 18.08
CA LYS A 72 26.77 -8.25 17.68
C LYS A 72 26.91 -8.15 16.16
N THR A 73 27.02 -9.27 15.45
CA THR A 73 27.14 -9.31 13.98
C THR A 73 25.89 -8.75 13.32
N VAL A 74 24.69 -9.13 13.78
CA VAL A 74 23.42 -8.58 13.28
C VAL A 74 23.29 -7.09 13.61
N ARG A 75 23.71 -6.65 14.81
CA ARG A 75 23.74 -5.21 15.14
C ARG A 75 24.69 -4.43 14.22
N SER A 76 25.86 -4.98 13.92
CA SER A 76 26.84 -4.39 12.98
C SER A 76 26.24 -4.26 11.58
N PHE A 77 25.52 -5.28 11.10
CA PHE A 77 24.78 -5.20 9.84
C PHE A 77 23.73 -4.09 9.85
N LEU A 78 22.88 -4.02 10.89
CA LEU A 78 21.86 -2.97 10.98
C LEU A 78 22.48 -1.58 11.06
N ALA A 79 23.63 -1.44 11.73
CA ALA A 79 24.38 -0.19 11.80
C ALA A 79 24.98 0.19 10.42
N ALA A 80 25.52 -0.79 9.67
CA ALA A 80 26.01 -0.58 8.31
C ALA A 80 24.87 -0.11 7.38
N ARG A 81 23.71 -0.76 7.44
CA ARG A 81 22.51 -0.37 6.72
C ARG A 81 22.05 1.05 7.07
N ARG A 82 22.12 1.44 8.34
CA ARG A 82 21.79 2.80 8.76
C ARG A 82 22.74 3.82 8.18
N ARG A 83 24.05 3.54 8.16
CA ARG A 83 25.05 4.42 7.54
C ARG A 83 24.83 4.58 6.02
N SER A 84 24.33 3.54 5.35
CA SER A 84 23.94 3.61 3.92
C SER A 84 22.56 4.25 3.67
N GLY A 85 21.96 4.93 4.68
CA GLY A 85 20.72 5.68 4.52
C GLY A 85 19.42 4.93 4.82
N ALA A 86 19.48 3.69 5.32
CA ALA A 86 18.26 2.96 5.66
C ALA A 86 17.53 3.58 6.86
N VAL A 87 16.25 3.89 6.68
CA VAL A 87 15.39 4.47 7.72
C VAL A 87 14.98 3.43 8.77
N SER A 88 14.66 3.86 9.99
CA SER A 88 14.31 2.98 11.13
C SER A 88 13.21 1.96 10.80
N ARG A 89 12.20 2.33 10.00
CA ARG A 89 11.14 1.41 9.57
C ARG A 89 11.67 0.26 8.70
N SER A 90 12.60 0.56 7.78
CA SER A 90 13.25 -0.47 6.96
C SER A 90 14.11 -1.40 7.80
N LEU A 91 14.88 -0.85 8.75
CA LEU A 91 15.70 -1.66 9.68
C LEU A 91 14.83 -2.56 10.58
N ALA A 92 13.70 -2.07 11.05
CA ALA A 92 12.75 -2.88 11.84
C ALA A 92 12.15 -4.01 10.99
N ARG A 93 11.82 -3.76 9.70
CA ARG A 93 11.38 -4.80 8.78
C ARG A 93 12.47 -5.83 8.54
N THR A 94 13.69 -5.39 8.26
CA THR A 94 14.85 -6.28 8.08
C THR A 94 15.04 -7.19 9.29
N LEU A 95 15.01 -6.65 10.52
CA LEU A 95 15.12 -7.46 11.73
C LEU A 95 13.95 -8.44 11.88
N SER A 96 12.74 -8.05 11.47
CA SER A 96 11.58 -8.94 11.46
C SER A 96 11.75 -10.10 10.46
N ALA A 97 12.31 -9.85 9.28
CA ALA A 97 12.62 -10.89 8.30
C ALA A 97 13.67 -11.88 8.84
N LEU A 98 14.76 -11.37 9.41
CA LEU A 98 15.79 -12.21 10.03
C LEU A 98 15.23 -13.06 11.17
N ARG A 99 14.44 -12.47 12.08
CA ARG A 99 13.80 -13.23 13.16
C ARG A 99 12.88 -14.32 12.64
N GLN A 100 12.15 -14.09 11.56
CA GLN A 100 11.30 -15.12 10.96
C GLN A 100 12.11 -16.23 10.32
N LEU A 101 13.20 -15.91 9.62
CA LEU A 101 14.12 -16.91 9.11
C LEU A 101 14.70 -17.77 10.22
N PHE A 102 15.28 -17.16 11.27
CA PHE A 102 15.89 -17.90 12.38
C PHE A 102 14.87 -18.75 13.16
N ARG A 103 13.63 -18.27 13.38
CA ARG A 103 12.58 -19.08 13.97
C ARG A 103 12.24 -20.30 13.10
N TRP A 104 12.21 -20.12 11.80
CA TRP A 104 11.94 -21.21 10.87
C TRP A 104 13.08 -22.21 10.85
N LEU A 105 14.34 -21.76 10.82
CA LEU A 105 15.52 -22.63 10.89
C LEU A 105 15.51 -23.48 12.18
N VAL A 106 15.20 -22.88 13.31
CA VAL A 106 15.06 -23.60 14.59
C VAL A 106 13.90 -24.62 14.54
N ALA A 107 12.77 -24.24 13.96
CA ALA A 107 11.61 -25.13 13.82
C ALA A 107 11.84 -26.31 12.84
N GLN A 108 12.77 -26.16 11.91
CA GLN A 108 13.19 -27.22 10.98
C GLN A 108 14.43 -27.98 11.47
N GLU A 109 14.91 -27.69 12.69
CA GLU A 109 16.12 -28.30 13.27
C GLU A 109 17.38 -28.10 12.41
N LEU A 110 17.41 -27.03 11.59
CA LEU A 110 18.53 -26.68 10.73
C LEU A 110 19.58 -25.82 11.44
N ALA A 111 19.21 -25.11 12.50
CA ALA A 111 20.09 -24.32 13.38
C ALA A 111 19.38 -24.07 14.72
N ASP A 112 20.12 -23.90 15.82
CA ASP A 112 19.54 -23.57 17.16
C ASP A 112 19.99 -22.18 17.64
N ASN A 113 20.24 -21.25 16.76
CA ASN A 113 20.65 -19.89 17.12
C ASN A 113 19.47 -19.00 17.48
N ARG A 114 19.31 -18.70 18.77
CA ARG A 114 18.26 -17.82 19.30
C ARG A 114 18.76 -16.39 19.59
N ALA A 115 20.04 -16.11 19.42
CA ALA A 115 20.61 -14.80 19.73
C ALA A 115 19.99 -13.66 18.90
N VAL A 116 19.65 -13.93 17.63
CA VAL A 116 18.98 -12.98 16.73
C VAL A 116 17.58 -12.61 17.20
N LEU A 117 16.89 -13.53 17.87
CA LEU A 117 15.52 -13.32 18.37
C LEU A 117 15.45 -12.31 19.51
N GLN A 118 16.54 -12.17 20.27
CA GLN A 118 16.62 -11.30 21.46
C GLN A 118 17.04 -9.85 21.14
N ILE A 119 17.41 -9.56 19.89
CA ILE A 119 17.84 -8.21 19.50
C ILE A 119 16.64 -7.26 19.58
N ALA A 120 16.77 -6.14 20.30
CA ALA A 120 15.71 -5.14 20.40
C ALA A 120 15.41 -4.50 19.01
N SER A 121 14.14 -4.32 18.69
CA SER A 121 13.74 -3.65 17.44
C SER A 121 14.15 -2.17 17.49
N PRO A 122 14.65 -1.63 16.36
CA PRO A 122 14.89 -0.20 16.24
C PRO A 122 13.62 0.60 16.59
N LYS A 123 13.76 1.66 17.38
CA LYS A 123 12.65 2.56 17.67
C LYS A 123 12.22 3.21 16.34
N VAL A 124 11.00 2.94 15.94
CA VAL A 124 10.36 3.58 14.79
C VAL A 124 9.56 4.75 15.34
N PRO A 125 9.87 6.01 14.95
CA PRO A 125 9.04 7.13 15.35
C PRO A 125 7.60 6.88 14.89
N HIS A 126 6.66 6.93 15.82
CA HIS A 126 5.24 6.94 15.51
C HIS A 126 4.88 8.32 14.94
N SER A 127 5.11 8.53 13.66
CA SER A 127 4.46 9.64 12.99
C SER A 127 3.06 9.17 12.59
N VAL A 128 2.06 9.55 13.35
CA VAL A 128 0.69 9.48 12.85
C VAL A 128 0.63 10.47 11.68
N PRO A 129 0.32 10.03 10.45
CA PRO A 129 0.13 10.95 9.35
C PRO A 129 -0.93 11.97 9.79
N LYS A 130 -0.59 13.24 9.85
CA LYS A 130 -1.61 14.27 10.10
C LYS A 130 -2.57 14.26 8.93
N PRO A 131 -3.89 14.11 9.15
CA PRO A 131 -4.85 14.22 8.07
C PRO A 131 -4.74 15.61 7.44
N LEU A 132 -4.98 15.70 6.16
CA LEU A 132 -5.14 16.99 5.49
C LEU A 132 -6.42 17.62 6.04
N THR A 133 -6.45 18.95 6.15
CA THR A 133 -7.72 19.65 6.39
C THR A 133 -8.68 19.43 5.23
N VAL A 134 -9.97 19.64 5.45
CA VAL A 134 -11.00 19.46 4.42
C VAL A 134 -10.69 20.32 3.19
N GLU A 135 -10.30 21.60 3.41
CA GLU A 135 -9.92 22.51 2.34
C GLU A 135 -8.71 22.01 1.56
N LYS A 136 -7.64 21.61 2.24
CA LYS A 136 -6.43 21.08 1.59
C LYS A 136 -6.64 19.76 0.86
N ALA A 137 -7.55 18.93 1.34
CA ALA A 137 -7.92 17.71 0.63
C ALA A 137 -8.75 18.03 -0.62
N ALA A 138 -9.61 19.04 -0.55
CA ALA A 138 -10.34 19.59 -1.69
C ALA A 138 -9.37 20.21 -2.72
N ASP A 139 -8.41 21.03 -2.29
CA ASP A 139 -7.40 21.62 -3.19
C ASP A 139 -6.63 20.57 -3.99
N VAL A 140 -6.28 19.44 -3.38
CA VAL A 140 -5.62 18.32 -4.07
C VAL A 140 -6.51 17.73 -5.18
N VAL A 141 -7.81 17.67 -4.92
CA VAL A 141 -8.81 17.18 -5.87
C VAL A 141 -9.09 18.20 -6.96
N ASP A 142 -9.09 19.49 -6.61
CA ASP A 142 -9.43 20.62 -7.48
C ASP A 142 -8.26 21.08 -8.34
N ALA A 143 -7.03 20.78 -7.96
CA ALA A 143 -5.83 21.13 -8.72
C ALA A 143 -5.72 20.41 -10.09
N GLY A 144 -6.68 19.54 -10.40
CA GLY A 144 -6.86 19.04 -11.75
C GLY A 144 -7.50 20.14 -12.63
N PRO A 145 -6.84 20.62 -13.72
CA PRO A 145 -7.30 21.76 -14.46
C PRO A 145 -8.66 21.57 -15.11
N ALA A 146 -9.44 22.63 -15.07
CA ALA A 146 -10.77 22.67 -15.66
C ALA A 146 -10.76 22.69 -17.19
N ALA A 147 -9.61 22.85 -17.86
CA ALA A 147 -9.54 23.16 -19.28
C ALA A 147 -8.66 22.25 -20.14
N ASP A 148 -7.75 21.46 -19.60
CA ASP A 148 -6.81 20.70 -20.43
C ASP A 148 -7.30 19.29 -20.74
N LEU A 149 -7.22 18.91 -22.02
CA LEU A 149 -7.49 17.56 -22.56
C LEU A 149 -6.38 16.55 -22.18
N ASP A 150 -5.59 16.82 -21.13
CA ASP A 150 -4.56 15.89 -20.67
C ASP A 150 -5.20 14.71 -19.93
N TRP A 151 -5.26 13.60 -20.64
CA TRP A 151 -5.78 12.34 -20.11
C TRP A 151 -4.99 11.83 -18.90
N THR A 152 -3.69 12.15 -18.81
CA THR A 152 -2.86 11.70 -17.66
C THR A 152 -3.22 12.45 -16.39
N LEU A 153 -3.57 13.71 -16.52
CA LEU A 153 -4.05 14.52 -15.41
C LEU A 153 -5.45 14.10 -14.97
N ALA A 154 -6.37 13.86 -15.95
CA ALA A 154 -7.69 13.30 -15.65
C ALA A 154 -7.58 11.95 -14.92
N ARG A 155 -6.65 11.09 -15.35
CA ARG A 155 -6.33 9.82 -14.70
C ARG A 155 -5.88 10.01 -13.25
N ASP A 156 -4.88 10.86 -13.04
CA ASP A 156 -4.28 11.06 -11.72
C ASP A 156 -5.32 11.66 -10.76
N THR A 157 -6.13 12.61 -11.22
CA THR A 157 -7.26 13.18 -10.49
C THR A 157 -8.29 12.10 -10.11
N ALA A 158 -8.71 11.26 -11.06
CA ALA A 158 -9.66 10.17 -10.78
C ALA A 158 -9.13 9.20 -9.73
N VAL A 159 -7.85 8.83 -9.78
CA VAL A 159 -7.23 7.96 -8.76
C VAL A 159 -7.20 8.67 -7.41
N LEU A 160 -6.75 9.92 -7.33
CA LEU A 160 -6.68 10.65 -6.06
C LEU A 160 -8.07 10.83 -5.43
N LEU A 161 -9.09 11.08 -6.25
CA LEU A 161 -10.49 11.10 -5.81
C LEU A 161 -10.98 9.76 -5.27
N LEU A 162 -10.61 8.63 -5.87
CA LEU A 162 -10.92 7.31 -5.33
C LEU A 162 -10.24 7.08 -3.96
N LEU A 163 -9.03 7.61 -3.75
CA LEU A 163 -8.35 7.49 -2.46
C LEU A 163 -9.01 8.34 -1.37
N TYR A 164 -9.42 9.57 -1.69
CA TYR A 164 -10.05 10.50 -0.76
C TYR A 164 -11.55 10.29 -0.67
N GLY A 165 -12.23 10.14 -1.82
CA GLY A 165 -13.66 10.10 -1.93
C GLY A 165 -14.30 8.72 -1.70
N ALA A 166 -13.55 7.64 -1.79
CA ALA A 166 -14.00 6.28 -1.52
C ALA A 166 -13.10 5.55 -0.51
N GLY A 167 -12.11 6.24 0.05
CA GLY A 167 -11.20 5.70 1.05
C GLY A 167 -10.41 4.48 0.60
N LEU A 168 -10.12 4.33 -0.69
CA LEU A 168 -9.41 3.16 -1.21
C LEU A 168 -7.92 3.21 -0.89
N ARG A 169 -7.28 2.02 -0.76
CA ARG A 169 -5.82 1.94 -0.84
C ARG A 169 -5.39 2.12 -2.29
N ILE A 170 -4.21 2.69 -2.52
CA ILE A 170 -3.69 2.89 -3.88
C ILE A 170 -3.70 1.60 -4.72
N ALA A 171 -3.34 0.46 -4.12
CA ALA A 171 -3.37 -0.84 -4.81
C ALA A 171 -4.81 -1.29 -5.13
N GLU A 172 -5.78 -0.97 -4.30
CA GLU A 172 -7.20 -1.25 -4.53
C GLU A 172 -7.74 -0.39 -5.68
N ALA A 173 -7.46 0.92 -5.68
CA ALA A 173 -7.85 1.82 -6.76
C ALA A 173 -7.25 1.40 -8.11
N LEU A 174 -5.95 1.08 -8.14
CA LEU A 174 -5.27 0.65 -9.37
C LEU A 174 -5.62 -0.78 -9.80
N GLY A 175 -6.19 -1.58 -8.91
CA GLY A 175 -6.69 -2.93 -9.19
C GLY A 175 -8.10 -2.99 -9.77
N ILE A 176 -8.82 -1.87 -9.86
CA ILE A 176 -10.15 -1.79 -10.49
C ILE A 176 -10.02 -2.19 -11.96
N ARG A 177 -10.87 -3.11 -12.41
CA ARG A 177 -10.95 -3.50 -13.82
C ARG A 177 -11.87 -2.56 -14.59
N ALA A 178 -11.69 -2.46 -15.90
CA ALA A 178 -12.50 -1.55 -16.72
C ALA A 178 -14.00 -1.86 -16.61
N LYS A 179 -14.40 -3.14 -16.57
CA LYS A 179 -15.81 -3.54 -16.35
C LYS A 179 -16.37 -3.17 -14.98
N GLU A 180 -15.52 -2.86 -14.02
CA GLU A 180 -15.89 -2.47 -12.65
C GLU A 180 -15.83 -0.96 -12.45
N ALA A 181 -15.51 -0.19 -13.50
CA ALA A 181 -15.39 1.26 -13.43
C ALA A 181 -16.64 1.89 -12.82
N PRO A 182 -16.51 2.80 -11.86
CA PRO A 182 -17.64 3.54 -11.30
C PRO A 182 -18.05 4.65 -12.27
N THR A 183 -18.82 4.28 -13.27
CA THR A 183 -19.39 5.16 -14.31
C THR A 183 -20.91 5.03 -14.35
N ASP A 184 -21.58 5.92 -15.01
CA ASP A 184 -23.03 5.93 -15.19
C ASP A 184 -23.81 5.85 -13.86
N THR A 185 -24.61 4.81 -13.71
CA THR A 185 -25.47 4.57 -12.53
C THR A 185 -24.80 3.77 -11.43
N ARG A 186 -23.53 3.42 -11.57
CA ARG A 186 -22.84 2.60 -10.56
C ARG A 186 -22.45 3.41 -9.32
N GLU A 187 -23.26 3.32 -8.31
CA GLU A 187 -23.11 4.04 -7.05
C GLU A 187 -22.22 3.32 -6.02
N VAL A 188 -21.82 2.09 -6.30
CA VAL A 188 -21.01 1.28 -5.39
C VAL A 188 -19.89 0.54 -6.11
N LEU A 189 -18.77 0.38 -5.43
CA LEU A 189 -17.65 -0.47 -5.83
C LEU A 189 -17.51 -1.66 -4.90
N ARG A 190 -17.32 -2.85 -5.47
CA ARG A 190 -16.90 -4.03 -4.72
C ARG A 190 -15.38 -4.09 -4.73
N ILE A 191 -14.78 -3.98 -3.56
CA ILE A 191 -13.32 -3.95 -3.40
C ILE A 191 -12.85 -5.22 -2.72
N LYS A 192 -11.93 -5.91 -3.39
CA LYS A 192 -11.25 -7.08 -2.86
C LYS A 192 -10.05 -6.67 -2.02
N GLY A 193 -10.13 -6.86 -0.71
CA GLY A 193 -9.08 -6.50 0.23
C GLY A 193 -8.05 -7.62 0.45
N LYS A 194 -7.15 -7.38 1.42
CA LYS A 194 -6.16 -8.38 1.84
C LYS A 194 -6.84 -9.64 2.37
N GLY A 195 -6.37 -10.81 1.91
CA GLY A 195 -6.94 -12.11 2.31
C GLY A 195 -8.25 -12.46 1.61
N GLY A 196 -8.57 -11.83 0.47
CA GLY A 196 -9.76 -12.15 -0.33
C GLY A 196 -11.08 -11.61 0.23
N LYS A 197 -11.06 -10.91 1.35
CA LYS A 197 -12.27 -10.30 1.94
C LYS A 197 -12.79 -9.19 1.01
N GLU A 198 -14.07 -9.25 0.68
CA GLU A 198 -14.73 -8.23 -0.12
C GLU A 198 -15.46 -7.22 0.77
N ARG A 199 -15.49 -5.98 0.33
CA ARG A 199 -16.32 -4.93 0.92
C ARG A 199 -16.95 -4.08 -0.18
N VAL A 200 -18.09 -3.52 0.11
CA VAL A 200 -18.78 -2.56 -0.75
C VAL A 200 -18.45 -1.15 -0.27
N VAL A 201 -18.12 -0.27 -1.21
CA VAL A 201 -17.78 1.12 -0.92
C VAL A 201 -18.70 2.02 -1.77
N PRO A 202 -19.40 2.99 -1.18
CA PRO A 202 -20.19 3.95 -1.95
C PRO A 202 -19.26 4.85 -2.78
N VAL A 203 -19.74 5.25 -3.94
CA VAL A 203 -19.02 6.13 -4.86
C VAL A 203 -19.80 7.43 -5.03
N LEU A 204 -19.14 8.52 -4.70
CA LEU A 204 -19.72 9.85 -4.86
C LEU A 204 -19.89 10.23 -6.32
N PRO A 205 -20.89 11.08 -6.64
CA PRO A 205 -21.03 11.65 -7.99
C PRO A 205 -19.76 12.26 -8.54
N LEU A 206 -19.03 13.04 -7.72
CA LEU A 206 -17.76 13.66 -8.12
C LEU A 206 -16.69 12.64 -8.54
N VAL A 207 -16.59 11.50 -7.84
CA VAL A 207 -15.66 10.42 -8.18
C VAL A 207 -16.05 9.79 -9.51
N ARG A 208 -17.35 9.55 -9.73
CA ARG A 208 -17.87 9.02 -10.99
C ARG A 208 -17.53 9.93 -12.16
N THR A 209 -17.90 11.22 -12.06
CA THR A 209 -17.60 12.21 -13.09
C THR A 209 -16.11 12.25 -13.44
N ALA A 210 -15.22 12.18 -12.46
CA ALA A 210 -13.78 12.17 -12.70
C ALA A 210 -13.32 10.90 -13.42
N VAL A 211 -13.86 9.73 -13.06
CA VAL A 211 -13.56 8.47 -13.74
C VAL A 211 -14.10 8.47 -15.16
N GLU A 212 -15.33 8.93 -15.37
CA GLU A 212 -15.94 9.08 -16.70
C GLU A 212 -15.09 9.99 -17.60
N ARG A 213 -14.67 11.13 -17.07
CA ARG A 213 -13.76 12.04 -17.79
C ARG A 213 -12.46 11.36 -18.18
N TYR A 214 -11.85 10.60 -17.26
CA TYR A 214 -10.64 9.83 -17.56
C TYR A 214 -10.91 8.80 -18.68
N VAL A 215 -11.99 8.03 -18.57
CA VAL A 215 -12.35 7.00 -19.55
C VAL A 215 -12.56 7.62 -20.93
N ALA A 216 -13.23 8.78 -21.01
CA ALA A 216 -13.48 9.49 -22.26
C ALA A 216 -12.19 10.03 -22.91
N LEU A 217 -11.19 10.42 -22.12
CA LEU A 217 -9.93 11.00 -22.60
C LEU A 217 -8.82 9.95 -22.82
N CYS A 218 -8.96 8.74 -22.27
CA CYS A 218 -7.92 7.71 -22.32
C CYS A 218 -7.66 7.27 -23.76
N PRO A 219 -6.44 7.40 -24.29
CA PRO A 219 -6.13 7.04 -25.67
C PRO A 219 -5.97 5.53 -25.89
N TYR A 220 -6.04 4.74 -24.84
CA TYR A 220 -5.84 3.29 -24.88
C TYR A 220 -7.16 2.54 -24.75
N PRO A 221 -7.31 1.38 -25.41
CA PRO A 221 -8.47 0.53 -25.21
C PRO A 221 -8.55 0.05 -23.76
N LEU A 222 -9.74 0.08 -23.18
CA LEU A 222 -10.05 -0.36 -21.84
C LEU A 222 -10.83 -1.69 -21.92
N ALA A 223 -10.12 -2.79 -22.19
CA ALA A 223 -10.77 -4.09 -22.25
C ALA A 223 -11.37 -4.47 -20.87
N PRO A 224 -12.55 -5.12 -20.85
CA PRO A 224 -13.33 -5.33 -19.61
C PRO A 224 -12.57 -5.93 -18.45
N ASP A 225 -11.69 -6.89 -18.70
CA ASP A 225 -10.94 -7.62 -17.68
C ASP A 225 -9.55 -7.04 -17.36
N GLU A 226 -9.17 -5.98 -18.06
CA GLU A 226 -7.91 -5.29 -17.83
C GLU A 226 -8.04 -4.18 -16.79
N ALA A 227 -6.87 -3.71 -16.30
CA ALA A 227 -6.81 -2.59 -15.35
C ALA A 227 -7.45 -1.34 -15.96
N LEU A 228 -8.33 -0.68 -15.21
CA LEU A 228 -8.97 0.57 -15.63
C LEU A 228 -7.95 1.66 -15.90
N PHE A 229 -6.99 1.86 -14.99
CA PHE A 229 -6.04 2.96 -15.08
C PHE A 229 -4.77 2.56 -15.86
N ARG A 230 -4.46 3.33 -16.90
CA ARG A 230 -3.35 3.09 -17.82
C ARG A 230 -2.15 3.98 -17.52
N GLY A 231 -0.96 3.40 -17.65
CA GLY A 231 0.30 4.15 -17.69
C GLY A 231 0.54 4.80 -19.07
N ALA A 232 1.52 5.68 -19.16
CA ALA A 232 1.84 6.42 -20.38
C ALA A 232 2.20 5.54 -21.61
N LYS A 233 2.51 4.26 -21.39
CA LYS A 233 2.78 3.27 -22.46
C LYS A 233 1.63 2.27 -22.68
N GLY A 234 0.43 2.56 -22.14
CA GLY A 234 -0.76 1.70 -22.30
C GLY A 234 -0.85 0.51 -21.34
N GLY A 235 0.19 0.16 -20.63
CA GLY A 235 0.15 -0.89 -19.61
C GLY A 235 -0.55 -0.43 -18.31
N PRO A 236 -0.72 -1.32 -17.31
CA PRO A 236 -1.30 -0.96 -16.02
C PRO A 236 -0.54 0.18 -15.34
N LEU A 237 -1.27 1.09 -14.68
CA LEU A 237 -0.67 2.24 -13.99
C LEU A 237 0.13 1.81 -12.77
N SER A 238 1.38 2.26 -12.68
CA SER A 238 2.22 2.01 -11.52
C SER A 238 1.84 2.92 -10.34
N PRO A 239 1.78 2.39 -9.10
CA PRO A 239 1.57 3.20 -7.89
C PRO A 239 2.57 4.36 -7.74
N ARG A 240 3.79 4.20 -8.27
CA ARG A 240 4.84 5.24 -8.21
C ARG A 240 4.42 6.50 -8.95
N ILE A 241 3.68 6.39 -10.05
CA ILE A 241 3.20 7.55 -10.82
C ILE A 241 2.26 8.39 -9.96
N ILE A 242 1.32 7.78 -9.25
CA ILE A 242 0.39 8.49 -8.35
C ILE A 242 1.13 9.11 -7.17
N GLN A 243 2.16 8.44 -6.64
CA GLN A 243 3.01 9.03 -5.61
C GLN A 243 3.73 10.28 -6.12
N LEU A 244 4.26 10.24 -7.35
CA LEU A 244 4.90 11.40 -7.99
C LEU A 244 3.90 12.53 -8.28
N ALA A 245 2.69 12.21 -8.74
CA ALA A 245 1.62 13.17 -8.92
C ALA A 245 1.30 13.88 -7.59
N MET A 246 1.16 13.14 -6.50
CA MET A 246 0.96 13.69 -5.16
C MET A 246 2.15 14.53 -4.67
N GLU A 247 3.38 14.14 -5.00
CA GLU A 247 4.59 14.92 -4.69
C GLU A 247 4.58 16.28 -5.41
N ARG A 248 4.16 16.32 -6.68
CA ARG A 248 4.00 17.56 -7.48
C ARG A 248 2.92 18.46 -6.89
N LEU A 249 1.74 17.92 -6.63
CA LEU A 249 0.64 18.66 -6.00
C LEU A 249 1.03 19.21 -4.64
N ARG A 250 1.75 18.45 -3.83
CA ARG A 250 2.27 18.89 -2.55
C ARG A 250 3.16 20.11 -2.67
N SER A 251 4.05 20.13 -3.68
CA SER A 251 4.92 21.29 -3.95
C SER A 251 4.12 22.48 -4.46
N ALA A 252 3.15 22.26 -5.35
CA ALA A 252 2.32 23.32 -5.94
C ALA A 252 1.38 24.00 -4.91
N LEU A 253 0.82 23.21 -3.98
CA LEU A 253 -0.15 23.68 -2.99
C LEU A 253 0.45 23.96 -1.60
N GLY A 254 1.79 23.91 -1.45
CA GLY A 254 2.44 24.13 -0.17
C GLY A 254 2.02 23.14 0.94
N LEU A 255 1.70 21.88 0.56
CA LEU A 255 1.24 20.89 1.53
C LEU A 255 2.42 20.27 2.29
N PRO A 256 2.20 19.79 3.54
CA PRO A 256 3.26 19.20 4.33
C PRO A 256 3.80 17.90 3.67
N ALA A 257 5.06 17.55 3.99
CA ALA A 257 5.71 16.34 3.48
C ALA A 257 4.95 15.05 3.83
N THR A 258 4.07 15.08 4.82
CA THR A 258 3.19 13.98 5.22
C THR A 258 1.99 13.79 4.30
N ALA A 259 1.68 14.74 3.41
CA ALA A 259 0.63 14.61 2.41
C ALA A 259 1.02 13.57 1.36
N THR A 260 0.50 12.37 1.51
CA THR A 260 0.75 11.19 0.68
C THR A 260 -0.57 10.58 0.23
N PRO A 261 -0.60 9.71 -0.78
CA PRO A 261 -1.82 8.96 -1.13
C PRO A 261 -2.44 8.24 0.07
N HIS A 262 -1.64 7.76 1.01
CA HIS A 262 -2.16 7.15 2.24
C HIS A 262 -2.77 8.18 3.20
N ALA A 263 -2.20 9.38 3.25
CA ALA A 263 -2.77 10.47 4.05
C ALA A 263 -4.15 10.92 3.55
N LEU A 264 -4.40 10.90 2.22
CA LEU A 264 -5.75 11.17 1.66
C LEU A 264 -6.79 10.18 2.19
N ARG A 265 -6.48 8.88 2.16
CA ARG A 265 -7.36 7.87 2.74
C ARG A 265 -7.56 8.06 4.26
N HIS A 266 -6.52 8.47 4.98
CA HIS A 266 -6.64 8.77 6.42
C HIS A 266 -7.50 10.02 6.66
N SER A 267 -7.36 11.03 5.82
CA SER A 267 -8.21 12.24 5.86
C SER A 267 -9.68 11.91 5.62
N PHE A 268 -9.98 11.03 4.66
CA PHE A 268 -11.33 10.50 4.46
C PHE A 268 -11.93 9.95 5.76
N ALA A 269 -11.23 9.03 6.43
CA ALA A 269 -11.70 8.45 7.68
C ALA A 269 -11.91 9.50 8.79
N THR A 270 -10.98 10.45 8.91
CA THR A 270 -11.05 11.48 9.94
C THR A 270 -12.18 12.47 9.66
N HIS A 271 -12.39 12.85 8.41
CA HIS A 271 -13.46 13.78 8.04
C HIS A 271 -14.84 13.15 8.23
N LEU A 272 -15.03 11.87 7.87
CA LEU A 272 -16.25 11.15 8.16
C LEU A 272 -16.53 11.08 9.67
N LEU A 273 -15.51 10.78 10.47
CA LEU A 273 -15.66 10.75 11.93
C LEU A 273 -16.03 12.11 12.49
N SER A 274 -15.40 13.19 11.99
CA SER A 274 -15.70 14.56 12.41
C SER A 274 -17.11 15.01 11.99
N ALA A 275 -17.65 14.46 10.91
CA ALA A 275 -19.02 14.69 10.44
C ALA A 275 -20.06 13.81 11.16
N GLY A 276 -19.66 13.00 12.15
CA GLY A 276 -20.55 12.21 12.98
C GLY A 276 -20.81 10.79 12.49
N ALA A 277 -20.03 10.26 11.53
CA ALA A 277 -20.13 8.86 11.16
C ALA A 277 -19.66 7.96 12.30
N ASP A 278 -20.31 6.79 12.43
CA ASP A 278 -19.93 5.79 13.42
C ASP A 278 -18.55 5.19 13.09
N LEU A 279 -17.68 5.07 14.10
CA LEU A 279 -16.33 4.55 13.96
C LEU A 279 -16.32 3.13 13.37
N ARG A 280 -17.30 2.30 13.72
CA ARG A 280 -17.41 0.92 13.23
C ARG A 280 -17.74 0.90 11.74
N GLN A 281 -18.67 1.74 11.30
CA GLN A 281 -18.99 1.92 9.87
C GLN A 281 -17.77 2.36 9.07
N ILE A 282 -16.99 3.31 9.61
CA ILE A 282 -15.73 3.76 8.97
C ILE A 282 -14.72 2.61 8.89
N GLN A 283 -14.57 1.81 9.94
CA GLN A 283 -13.64 0.67 9.94
C GLN A 283 -14.04 -0.40 8.93
N GLU A 284 -15.33 -0.67 8.76
CA GLU A 284 -15.86 -1.59 7.76
C GLU A 284 -15.61 -1.07 6.34
N LEU A 285 -15.89 0.20 6.07
CA LEU A 285 -15.57 0.86 4.79
C LEU A 285 -14.09 0.79 4.44
N LEU A 286 -13.24 0.96 5.42
CA LEU A 286 -11.80 0.90 5.23
C LEU A 286 -11.26 -0.53 5.14
N GLY A 287 -12.04 -1.55 5.51
CA GLY A 287 -11.61 -2.95 5.50
C GLY A 287 -10.51 -3.20 6.54
N HIS A 288 -10.71 -2.79 7.78
CA HIS A 288 -9.84 -3.12 8.90
C HIS A 288 -10.12 -4.54 9.38
N ALA A 289 -9.09 -5.39 9.48
CA ALA A 289 -9.20 -6.85 9.61
C ALA A 289 -9.68 -7.37 10.97
N SER A 290 -10.00 -6.54 11.95
CA SER A 290 -10.16 -6.97 13.34
C SER A 290 -11.58 -7.32 13.80
N LEU A 291 -12.60 -7.20 12.95
CA LEU A 291 -13.96 -7.62 13.32
C LEU A 291 -14.57 -8.47 12.20
N SER A 292 -14.81 -9.74 12.53
CA SER A 292 -15.51 -10.69 11.69
C SER A 292 -17.01 -10.44 11.78
N THR A 293 -17.58 -9.71 10.85
CA THR A 293 -19.00 -9.89 10.48
C THR A 293 -19.23 -9.26 9.12
N THR A 294 -19.56 -10.07 8.14
CA THR A 294 -20.16 -9.64 6.87
C THR A 294 -21.61 -9.24 7.20
N GLN A 295 -21.83 -8.07 7.78
CA GLN A 295 -23.15 -7.49 7.78
C GLN A 295 -23.35 -6.81 6.43
N ALA A 296 -24.40 -7.24 5.73
CA ALA A 296 -24.86 -6.57 4.53
C ALA A 296 -25.22 -5.13 4.90
N TYR A 297 -24.60 -4.16 4.23
CA TYR A 297 -24.98 -2.75 4.32
C TYR A 297 -26.46 -2.66 3.93
N THR A 298 -27.28 -2.19 4.84
CA THR A 298 -28.69 -1.89 4.51
C THR A 298 -28.76 -0.58 3.72
N GLU A 299 -29.81 -0.41 2.93
CA GLU A 299 -30.04 0.81 2.15
C GLU A 299 -30.07 2.07 3.03
N VAL A 300 -30.60 1.94 4.24
CA VAL A 300 -30.64 3.00 5.27
C VAL A 300 -29.24 3.38 5.78
N ASP A 301 -28.33 2.41 5.93
CA ASP A 301 -26.95 2.71 6.33
C ASP A 301 -26.21 3.45 5.21
N ARG A 302 -26.55 3.16 3.96
CA ARG A 302 -25.99 3.81 2.77
C ARG A 302 -26.42 5.27 2.66
N GLU A 303 -27.71 5.55 2.79
CA GLU A 303 -28.25 6.92 2.75
C GLU A 303 -27.69 7.80 3.87
N ARG A 304 -27.62 7.25 5.08
CA ARG A 304 -27.06 7.95 6.24
C ARG A 304 -25.56 8.24 6.05
N LEU A 305 -24.83 7.30 5.47
CA LEU A 305 -23.42 7.47 5.20
C LEU A 305 -23.17 8.51 4.10
N LEU A 306 -23.98 8.51 3.04
CA LEU A 306 -23.94 9.50 1.99
C LEU A 306 -24.29 10.89 2.53
N ALA A 307 -25.31 11.01 3.39
CA ALA A 307 -25.66 12.27 4.02
C ALA A 307 -24.55 12.83 4.92
N VAL A 308 -23.92 11.97 5.74
CA VAL A 308 -22.75 12.34 6.55
C VAL A 308 -21.56 12.69 5.67
N TYR A 309 -21.39 11.99 4.57
CA TYR A 309 -20.33 12.24 3.62
C TYR A 309 -20.55 13.57 2.87
N ASP A 310 -21.76 13.83 2.42
CA ASP A 310 -22.12 15.10 1.79
C ASP A 310 -21.92 16.26 2.77
N ALA A 311 -22.24 16.09 4.05
CA ALA A 311 -21.96 17.08 5.08
C ALA A 311 -20.45 17.29 5.36
N ALA A 312 -19.64 16.24 5.16
CA ALA A 312 -18.18 16.28 5.37
C ALA A 312 -17.40 16.78 4.16
N HIS A 313 -17.99 16.77 2.96
CA HIS A 313 -17.29 17.13 1.72
C HIS A 313 -17.57 18.59 1.33
N PRO A 314 -16.53 19.44 1.12
CA PRO A 314 -16.70 20.89 0.88
C PRO A 314 -17.53 21.25 -0.35
N ARG A 315 -17.77 20.32 -1.27
CA ARG A 315 -18.50 20.53 -2.54
C ARG A 315 -19.95 20.02 -2.56
N SER A 316 -20.40 19.28 -1.57
CA SER A 316 -21.79 18.88 -1.50
C SER A 316 -22.75 20.05 -1.28
N VAL A 317 -22.22 21.14 -0.72
CA VAL A 317 -23.02 22.35 -0.37
C VAL A 317 -23.24 23.29 -1.56
N ASN A 318 -22.51 23.15 -2.69
CA ASN A 318 -22.53 24.16 -3.79
C ASN A 318 -23.38 23.78 -5.01
N THR A 319 -24.11 22.65 -5.02
CA THR A 319 -24.94 22.27 -6.17
C THR A 319 -26.35 22.89 -6.18
N ASP A 320 -26.76 23.58 -5.12
CA ASP A 320 -28.15 24.06 -4.99
C ASP A 320 -28.32 25.59 -5.27
N ASN A 321 -27.24 26.30 -5.64
CA ASN A 321 -27.32 27.77 -5.79
C ASN A 321 -27.24 28.26 -7.25
N SER A 322 -27.44 27.40 -8.27
CA SER A 322 -27.49 27.77 -9.70
C SER A 322 -28.88 27.66 -10.34
N ARG A 323 -29.92 27.54 -9.52
CA ARG A 323 -31.32 27.63 -9.99
C ARG A 323 -32.08 28.65 -9.15
N ARG A 324 -31.79 29.91 -9.34
CA ARG A 324 -32.70 31.03 -9.14
C ARG A 324 -32.42 32.14 -10.14
#